data_371818de61cab4613738e18af3830401
#
_entry.id   371818de61cab4613738e18af3830401
#
_cell.length_a   1.000
_cell.length_b   1.000
_cell.length_c   1.000
_cell.angle_alpha   90.00
_cell.angle_beta   90.00
_cell.angle_gamma   90.00
#
_symmetry.space_group_name_H-M   'P 1'
#
loop_
_entity.id
_entity.type
_entity.pdbx_description
1 polymer ?
#
loop_
_entity_poly.entity_id
_entity_poly.type
_entity_poly.pdbx_seq_one_letter_code
_entity_poly.pdbx_strand_id
1 'polypeptide(L)'
;MAPRLLLALIVTGILALTAIAGVLLFAVGDRAVSATEFAGAIRPPTATAPPMNLRDERGDMVRMSELPGTPVVVTFLYTTCEDTCPLTAAQIRGALDELGHDVPVIAVSVDPANDTPARARSYAFKQKLDGRMRWVLGERA
;
A
#
# COMPACT_ATOMS: atom_id res chain seq x y z
N MET A 1 32.51 -18.14 49.86
CA MET A 1 31.23 -17.45 49.65
C MET A 1 30.10 -18.44 49.83
N ALA A 2 29.09 -18.10 50.65
CA ALA A 2 28.00 -19.01 50.94
C ALA A 2 27.20 -19.29 49.63
N PRO A 3 26.86 -20.54 49.28
CA PRO A 3 26.20 -20.89 48.04
C PRO A 3 24.88 -20.11 47.79
N ARG A 4 24.24 -19.67 48.87
CA ARG A 4 23.03 -18.84 48.83
C ARG A 4 23.29 -17.43 48.28
N LEU A 5 24.45 -16.83 48.55
CA LEU A 5 24.83 -15.51 48.04
C LEU A 5 25.13 -15.57 46.54
N LEU A 6 25.81 -16.61 46.10
CA LEU A 6 26.11 -16.84 44.67
C LEU A 6 24.80 -17.05 43.90
N LEU A 7 23.87 -17.83 44.43
CA LEU A 7 22.57 -18.05 43.78
C LEU A 7 21.76 -16.76 43.69
N ALA A 8 21.75 -15.94 44.73
CA ALA A 8 21.06 -14.65 44.72
C ALA A 8 21.63 -13.70 43.65
N LEU A 9 22.96 -13.63 43.50
CA LEU A 9 23.62 -12.81 42.48
C LEU A 9 23.31 -13.28 41.07
N ILE A 10 23.24 -14.60 40.83
CA ILE A 10 22.89 -15.14 39.51
C ILE A 10 21.43 -14.81 39.18
N VAL A 11 20.51 -15.00 40.11
CA VAL A 11 19.08 -14.71 39.86
C VAL A 11 18.83 -13.23 39.59
N THR A 12 19.44 -12.33 40.37
CA THR A 12 19.32 -10.89 40.15
C THR A 12 19.96 -10.46 38.81
N GLY A 13 21.08 -11.07 38.41
CA GLY A 13 21.72 -10.82 37.11
C GLY A 13 20.82 -11.24 35.94
N ILE A 14 20.20 -12.42 36.03
CA ILE A 14 19.27 -12.90 35.00
C ILE A 14 18.03 -11.99 34.89
N LEU A 15 17.44 -11.59 36.01
CA LEU A 15 16.30 -10.68 36.06
C LEU A 15 16.65 -9.31 35.48
N ALA A 16 17.81 -8.77 35.76
CA ALA A 16 18.26 -7.50 35.19
C ALA A 16 18.47 -7.61 33.68
N LEU A 17 19.07 -8.71 33.20
CA LEU A 17 19.30 -8.96 31.78
C LEU A 17 17.97 -9.11 30.98
N THR A 18 17.01 -9.83 31.55
CA THR A 18 15.68 -9.98 30.90
C THR A 18 14.90 -8.68 30.91
N ALA A 19 14.99 -7.85 31.94
CA ALA A 19 14.38 -6.52 31.97
C ALA A 19 14.99 -5.59 30.92
N ILE A 20 16.31 -5.57 30.79
CA ILE A 20 17.02 -4.77 29.79
C ILE A 20 16.67 -5.25 28.36
N ALA A 21 16.66 -6.56 28.12
CA ALA A 21 16.25 -7.12 26.84
C ALA A 21 14.80 -6.78 26.49
N GLY A 22 13.89 -6.83 27.46
CA GLY A 22 12.49 -6.43 27.28
C GLY A 22 12.34 -4.95 26.90
N VAL A 23 13.06 -4.05 27.59
CA VAL A 23 13.05 -2.61 27.29
C VAL A 23 13.65 -2.33 25.91
N LEU A 24 14.73 -3.02 25.52
CA LEU A 24 15.34 -2.87 24.21
C LEU A 24 14.41 -3.37 23.09
N LEU A 25 13.74 -4.50 23.29
CA LEU A 25 12.77 -5.02 22.31
C LEU A 25 11.55 -4.10 22.17
N PHE A 26 11.07 -3.53 23.27
CA PHE A 26 9.98 -2.54 23.24
C PHE A 26 10.42 -1.23 22.56
N ALA A 27 11.61 -0.74 22.84
CA ALA A 27 12.14 0.49 22.25
C ALA A 27 12.45 0.35 20.73
N VAL A 28 12.74 -0.88 20.27
CA VAL A 28 12.92 -1.16 18.83
C VAL A 28 11.59 -1.35 18.11
N GLY A 29 10.54 -1.83 18.83
CA GLY A 29 9.19 -2.02 18.28
C GLY A 29 8.43 -0.72 18.03
N ASP A 30 8.74 0.35 18.76
CA ASP A 30 8.06 1.66 18.66
C ASP A 30 8.79 2.66 17.76
N ARG A 31 9.52 2.20 16.75
CA ARG A 31 9.82 3.05 15.61
C ARG A 31 8.57 3.16 14.76
N ALA A 32 7.56 3.87 15.28
CA ALA A 32 6.56 4.49 14.45
C ALA A 32 7.32 5.22 13.34
N VAL A 33 7.14 4.76 12.10
CA VAL A 33 7.63 5.48 10.91
C VAL A 33 7.11 6.89 11.07
N SER A 34 7.99 7.82 11.43
CA SER A 34 7.62 9.22 11.52
C SER A 34 7.06 9.61 10.16
N ALA A 35 5.82 10.07 10.13
CA ALA A 35 5.13 10.51 8.91
C ALA A 35 5.87 11.64 8.16
N THR A 36 7.00 12.11 8.71
CA THR A 36 7.90 13.12 8.13
C THR A 36 8.97 12.54 7.21
N GLU A 37 9.15 11.23 7.16
CA GLU A 37 10.15 10.58 6.30
C GLU A 37 9.49 9.86 5.12
N PHE A 38 8.72 10.61 4.31
CA PHE A 38 8.22 10.09 3.04
C PHE A 38 9.39 9.92 2.08
N ALA A 39 9.70 8.67 1.72
CA ALA A 39 10.83 8.32 0.86
C ALA A 39 10.63 8.70 -0.62
N GLY A 40 9.50 9.29 -0.99
CA GLY A 40 9.15 9.70 -2.34
C GLY A 40 9.25 11.21 -2.56
N ALA A 41 9.18 11.62 -3.82
CA ALA A 41 9.09 13.03 -4.17
C ALA A 41 7.71 13.59 -3.79
N ILE A 42 7.69 14.64 -2.99
CA ILE A 42 6.47 15.36 -2.61
C ILE A 42 6.24 16.47 -3.65
N ARG A 43 5.08 16.45 -4.29
CA ARG A 43 4.69 17.55 -5.19
C ARG A 43 4.37 18.82 -4.37
N PRO A 44 4.64 20.01 -4.91
CA PRO A 44 4.23 21.27 -4.26
C PRO A 44 2.71 21.28 -4.00
N PRO A 45 2.25 21.85 -2.88
CA PRO A 45 0.83 21.89 -2.55
C PRO A 45 -0.03 22.69 -3.57
N THR A 46 0.61 23.50 -4.40
CA THR A 46 -0.02 24.23 -5.52
C THR A 46 -0.20 23.39 -6.79
N ALA A 47 0.39 22.20 -6.85
CA ALA A 47 0.28 21.33 -8.01
C ALA A 47 -1.07 20.61 -7.99
N THR A 48 -1.97 21.04 -8.85
CA THR A 48 -3.26 20.36 -9.06
C THR A 48 -3.07 19.06 -9.83
N ALA A 49 -3.90 18.07 -9.53
CA ALA A 49 -3.95 16.85 -10.33
C ALA A 49 -4.42 17.20 -11.77
N PRO A 50 -3.78 16.64 -12.80
CA PRO A 50 -4.24 16.84 -14.16
C PRO A 50 -5.66 16.29 -14.33
N PRO A 51 -6.49 16.91 -15.19
CA PRO A 51 -7.81 16.38 -15.48
C PRO A 51 -7.68 14.98 -16.10
N MET A 52 -8.45 14.04 -15.59
CA MET A 52 -8.59 12.70 -16.17
C MET A 52 -10.06 12.42 -16.39
N ASN A 53 -10.43 12.10 -17.62
CA ASN A 53 -11.77 11.73 -18.03
C ASN A 53 -11.65 10.47 -18.91
N LEU A 54 -11.62 9.31 -18.28
CA LEU A 54 -11.46 8.03 -18.96
C LEU A 54 -12.58 7.07 -18.59
N ARG A 55 -12.88 6.12 -19.47
CA ARG A 55 -13.82 5.05 -19.16
C ARG A 55 -13.12 3.92 -18.45
N ASP A 56 -13.78 3.36 -17.46
CA ASP A 56 -13.29 2.17 -16.79
C ASP A 56 -13.68 0.87 -17.51
N GLU A 57 -13.29 -0.25 -16.93
CA GLU A 57 -13.55 -1.60 -17.45
C GLU A 57 -15.04 -1.99 -17.48
N ARG A 58 -15.90 -1.18 -16.88
CA ARG A 58 -17.38 -1.34 -16.89
C ARG A 58 -18.03 -0.40 -17.89
N GLY A 59 -17.26 0.56 -18.45
CA GLY A 59 -17.74 1.58 -19.35
C GLY A 59 -18.16 2.88 -18.66
N ASP A 60 -18.05 2.95 -17.32
CA ASP A 60 -18.39 4.13 -16.55
C ASP A 60 -17.30 5.18 -16.64
N MET A 61 -17.70 6.46 -16.68
CA MET A 61 -16.73 7.56 -16.67
C MET A 61 -16.08 7.71 -15.30
N VAL A 62 -14.75 7.84 -15.31
CA VAL A 62 -13.93 8.19 -14.15
C VAL A 62 -13.40 9.59 -14.36
N ARG A 63 -13.75 10.51 -13.48
CA ARG A 63 -13.29 11.90 -13.51
C ARG A 63 -12.63 12.27 -12.21
N MET A 64 -11.41 12.78 -12.29
CA MET A 64 -10.71 13.27 -11.09
C MET A 64 -11.43 14.45 -10.44
N SER A 65 -12.16 15.23 -11.21
CA SER A 65 -12.98 16.36 -10.71
C SER A 65 -14.15 15.94 -9.80
N GLU A 66 -14.52 14.67 -9.81
CA GLU A 66 -15.60 14.12 -8.96
C GLU A 66 -15.08 13.63 -7.60
N LEU A 67 -13.76 13.72 -7.35
CA LEU A 67 -13.09 13.22 -6.15
C LEU A 67 -12.35 14.33 -5.36
N PRO A 68 -12.90 15.56 -5.24
CA PRO A 68 -12.20 16.64 -4.55
C PRO A 68 -12.08 16.33 -3.06
N GLY A 69 -10.88 16.57 -2.50
CA GLY A 69 -10.61 16.38 -1.07
C GLY A 69 -10.55 14.91 -0.62
N THR A 70 -10.71 13.96 -1.53
CA THR A 70 -10.59 12.53 -1.25
C THR A 70 -9.20 12.03 -1.63
N PRO A 71 -8.47 11.33 -0.75
CA PRO A 71 -7.25 10.63 -1.14
C PRO A 71 -7.56 9.60 -2.23
N VAL A 72 -6.80 9.60 -3.31
CA VAL A 72 -6.97 8.65 -4.42
C VAL A 72 -5.63 8.01 -4.72
N VAL A 73 -5.60 6.69 -4.81
CA VAL A 73 -4.44 5.94 -5.30
C VAL A 73 -4.54 5.85 -6.82
N VAL A 74 -3.56 6.41 -7.52
CA VAL A 74 -3.43 6.24 -8.97
C VAL A 74 -2.20 5.38 -9.24
N THR A 75 -2.39 4.32 -10.00
CA THR A 75 -1.32 3.39 -10.39
C THR A 75 -1.37 3.13 -11.88
N PHE A 76 -0.25 2.72 -12.45
CA PHE A 76 -0.10 2.43 -13.87
C PHE A 76 0.19 0.94 -14.04
N LEU A 77 -0.71 0.22 -14.67
CA LEU A 77 -0.64 -1.23 -14.81
C LEU A 77 -0.99 -1.65 -16.24
N TYR A 78 -0.65 -2.89 -16.59
CA TYR A 78 -1.13 -3.55 -17.81
C TYR A 78 -1.38 -5.04 -17.55
N THR A 79 -2.36 -5.61 -18.24
CA THR A 79 -2.92 -6.94 -17.91
C THR A 79 -1.99 -8.11 -18.23
N THR A 80 -1.00 -7.90 -19.09
CA THR A 80 -0.01 -8.90 -19.49
C THR A 80 1.28 -8.84 -18.69
N CYS A 81 1.36 -7.98 -17.67
CA CYS A 81 2.51 -7.87 -16.79
C CYS A 81 2.56 -9.05 -15.81
N GLU A 82 3.67 -9.78 -15.80
CA GLU A 82 3.85 -10.97 -14.98
C GLU A 82 4.68 -10.73 -13.71
N ASP A 83 5.39 -9.60 -13.61
CA ASP A 83 6.34 -9.32 -12.53
C ASP A 83 5.85 -8.23 -11.56
N THR A 84 6.10 -6.98 -11.92
CA THR A 84 5.91 -5.83 -11.02
C THR A 84 4.45 -5.47 -10.77
N CYS A 85 3.58 -5.64 -11.77
CA CYS A 85 2.17 -5.27 -11.62
C CYS A 85 1.42 -6.14 -10.60
N PRO A 86 1.61 -7.49 -10.54
CA PRO A 86 1.04 -8.30 -9.48
C PRO A 86 1.56 -7.92 -8.08
N LEU A 87 2.83 -7.55 -7.95
CA LEU A 87 3.40 -7.08 -6.69
C LEU A 87 2.79 -5.75 -6.26
N THR A 88 2.67 -4.80 -7.17
CA THR A 88 2.01 -3.51 -6.92
C THR A 88 0.56 -3.70 -6.50
N ALA A 89 -0.19 -4.55 -7.20
CA ALA A 89 -1.56 -4.88 -6.85
C ALA A 89 -1.68 -5.52 -5.46
N ALA A 90 -0.74 -6.41 -5.10
CA ALA A 90 -0.69 -7.03 -3.78
C ALA A 90 -0.39 -6.02 -2.67
N GLN A 91 0.52 -5.06 -2.91
CA GLN A 91 0.82 -3.97 -1.98
C GLN A 91 -0.40 -3.05 -1.77
N ILE A 92 -1.08 -2.66 -2.85
CA ILE A 92 -2.31 -1.85 -2.78
C ILE A 92 -3.37 -2.59 -1.97
N ARG A 93 -3.61 -3.86 -2.26
CA ARG A 93 -4.58 -4.67 -1.50
C ARG A 93 -4.21 -4.73 -0.02
N GLY A 94 -2.94 -5.02 0.31
CA GLY A 94 -2.46 -5.06 1.69
C GLY A 94 -2.69 -3.74 2.41
N ALA A 95 -2.37 -2.62 1.76
CA ALA A 95 -2.61 -1.29 2.33
C ALA A 95 -4.10 -1.01 2.58
N LEU A 96 -4.99 -1.36 1.64
CA LEU A 96 -6.43 -1.22 1.83
C LEU A 96 -6.98 -2.10 2.96
N ASP A 97 -6.44 -3.32 3.10
CA ASP A 97 -6.83 -4.24 4.17
C ASP A 97 -6.38 -3.71 5.54
N GLU A 98 -5.20 -3.08 5.61
CA GLU A 98 -4.64 -2.49 6.82
C GLU A 98 -5.35 -1.20 7.25
N LEU A 99 -5.79 -0.38 6.27
CA LEU A 99 -6.56 0.83 6.53
C LEU A 99 -7.96 0.54 7.11
N GLY A 100 -8.53 -0.63 6.85
CA GLY A 100 -9.86 -1.02 7.31
C GLY A 100 -11.01 -0.23 6.67
N HIS A 101 -10.75 0.60 5.68
CA HIS A 101 -11.74 1.30 4.86
C HIS A 101 -11.23 1.45 3.42
N ASP A 102 -12.16 1.59 2.48
CA ASP A 102 -11.79 1.71 1.08
C ASP A 102 -11.38 3.15 0.73
N VAL A 103 -10.27 3.24 -0.01
CA VAL A 103 -9.80 4.44 -0.67
C VAL A 103 -9.93 4.20 -2.17
N PRO A 104 -10.45 5.14 -2.97
CA PRO A 104 -10.54 4.97 -4.41
C PRO A 104 -9.18 4.62 -5.03
N VAL A 105 -9.13 3.51 -5.74
CA VAL A 105 -7.95 3.06 -6.49
C VAL A 105 -8.27 3.10 -7.96
N ILE A 106 -7.44 3.81 -8.72
CA ILE A 106 -7.57 3.94 -10.18
C ILE A 106 -6.32 3.35 -10.82
N ALA A 107 -6.47 2.24 -11.53
CA ALA A 107 -5.42 1.67 -12.35
C ALA A 107 -5.55 2.24 -13.77
N VAL A 108 -4.52 2.94 -14.22
CA VAL A 108 -4.45 3.49 -15.58
C VAL A 108 -3.73 2.47 -16.46
N SER A 109 -4.38 2.01 -17.51
CA SER A 109 -3.76 1.13 -18.50
C SER A 109 -2.61 1.84 -19.22
N VAL A 110 -1.46 1.18 -19.29
CA VAL A 110 -0.31 1.63 -20.10
C VAL A 110 -0.08 0.77 -21.34
N ASP A 111 -0.97 -0.18 -21.60
CA ASP A 111 -0.97 -1.02 -22.80
C ASP A 111 -2.39 -1.07 -23.41
N PRO A 112 -2.92 0.06 -23.94
CA PRO A 112 -4.29 0.13 -24.45
C PRO A 112 -4.52 -0.79 -25.66
N ALA A 113 -3.47 -1.25 -26.32
CA ALA A 113 -3.58 -2.19 -27.43
C ALA A 113 -4.01 -3.60 -26.96
N ASN A 114 -3.53 -4.04 -25.81
CA ASN A 114 -3.78 -5.37 -25.28
C ASN A 114 -4.77 -5.39 -24.12
N ASP A 115 -4.89 -4.28 -23.39
CA ASP A 115 -5.81 -4.18 -22.27
C ASP A 115 -7.25 -4.01 -22.76
N THR A 116 -8.06 -5.01 -22.51
CA THR A 116 -9.50 -4.97 -22.81
C THR A 116 -10.29 -4.93 -21.51
N PRO A 117 -11.55 -4.47 -21.52
CA PRO A 117 -12.41 -4.51 -20.35
C PRO A 117 -12.48 -5.88 -19.68
N ALA A 118 -12.52 -6.95 -20.48
CA ALA A 118 -12.57 -8.32 -19.97
C ALA A 118 -11.26 -8.74 -19.29
N ARG A 119 -10.12 -8.38 -19.86
CA ARG A 119 -8.80 -8.65 -19.26
C ARG A 119 -8.58 -7.85 -17.98
N ALA A 120 -8.96 -6.58 -17.96
CA ALA A 120 -8.89 -5.73 -16.78
C ALA A 120 -9.71 -6.30 -15.60
N ARG A 121 -10.98 -6.70 -15.85
CA ARG A 121 -11.81 -7.38 -14.85
C ARG A 121 -11.18 -8.68 -14.36
N SER A 122 -10.69 -9.52 -15.28
CA SER A 122 -10.05 -10.78 -14.92
C SER A 122 -8.80 -10.56 -14.06
N TYR A 123 -8.01 -9.53 -14.37
CA TYR A 123 -6.84 -9.17 -13.58
C TYR A 123 -7.23 -8.70 -12.18
N ALA A 124 -8.17 -7.75 -12.07
CA ALA A 124 -8.66 -7.26 -10.78
C ALA A 124 -9.18 -8.40 -9.90
N PHE A 125 -9.94 -9.33 -10.48
CA PHE A 125 -10.43 -10.52 -9.78
C PHE A 125 -9.28 -11.42 -9.28
N LYS A 126 -8.30 -11.73 -10.14
CA LYS A 126 -7.12 -12.54 -9.76
C LYS A 126 -6.32 -11.90 -8.63
N GLN A 127 -6.20 -10.57 -8.62
CA GLN A 127 -5.49 -9.82 -7.59
C GLN A 127 -6.35 -9.55 -6.34
N LYS A 128 -7.60 -10.01 -6.29
CA LYS A 128 -8.56 -9.77 -5.19
C LYS A 128 -8.81 -8.26 -4.95
N LEU A 129 -8.87 -7.51 -6.03
CA LEU A 129 -9.16 -6.07 -6.06
C LEU A 129 -10.46 -5.77 -6.83
N ASP A 130 -11.23 -6.79 -7.18
CA ASP A 130 -12.53 -6.60 -7.83
C ASP A 130 -13.46 -5.79 -6.93
N GLY A 131 -14.08 -4.75 -7.49
CA GLY A 131 -14.88 -3.79 -6.76
C GLY A 131 -14.13 -2.76 -5.92
N ARG A 132 -12.83 -2.96 -5.67
CA ARG A 132 -11.96 -2.03 -4.91
C ARG A 132 -11.05 -1.20 -5.79
N MET A 133 -10.91 -1.56 -7.06
CA MET A 133 -10.08 -0.87 -8.04
C MET A 133 -10.88 -0.68 -9.34
N ARG A 134 -10.78 0.51 -9.91
CA ARG A 134 -11.33 0.83 -11.24
C ARG A 134 -10.18 0.88 -12.24
N TRP A 135 -10.32 0.14 -13.33
CA TRP A 135 -9.31 0.09 -14.37
C TRP A 135 -9.70 0.98 -15.52
N VAL A 136 -9.05 2.13 -15.66
CA VAL A 136 -9.34 3.06 -16.76
C VAL A 136 -8.53 2.69 -18.00
N LEU A 137 -9.23 2.67 -19.11
CA LEU A 137 -8.70 2.29 -20.41
C LEU A 137 -8.60 3.54 -21.27
N GLY A 138 -7.42 3.77 -21.84
CA GLY A 138 -7.20 4.81 -22.84
C GLY A 138 -7.86 4.43 -24.17
N GLU A 139 -8.07 5.43 -25.04
CA GLU A 139 -8.45 5.17 -26.42
C GLU A 139 -7.26 4.55 -27.17
N ARG A 140 -7.57 3.56 -28.01
CA ARG A 140 -6.56 3.04 -28.94
C ARG A 140 -6.28 4.12 -29.97
N ALA A 141 -5.00 4.52 -30.09
CA ALA A 141 -4.54 5.42 -31.13
C ALA A 141 -4.62 4.73 -32.51
#